data_8278dbab16dc3b8c310b8e8ec3dd62bb
#
_entry.id   8278dbab16dc3b8c310b8e8ec3dd62bb
#
_cell.length_a   1.000
_cell.length_b   1.000
_cell.length_c   1.000
_cell.angle_alpha   90.00
_cell.angle_beta   90.00
_cell.angle_gamma   90.00
#
_symmetry.space_group_name_H-M   'P 1'
#
loop_
_entity.id
_entity.type
_entity.pdbx_description
1 polymer ?
#
loop_
_entity_poly.entity_id
_entity_poly.type
_entity_poly.pdbx_seq_one_letter_code
_entity_poly.pdbx_strand_id
1 'polypeptide(L)'
;CEDIFKPLTGRDKPIRTVMTEGVAGIGKTVLTQKFALDWAEGKVNQDIQFTFPFSFRGLNMLKGKKFSLVELIHLFFPEIKEAGIHSFEEFRVLFIFDGLDECRLPLNLKTKEVLMDASQPTSLDVLLTNLIKGKLLPSACIWITTRPAAAHQIPAEFVDLVTEIRGFNDPQKEEYFRKRFTEEEESRRIISHIKTSRSIFIMCHIPVFCWITATVLQNAIETREKTDLPNSLTEMYILFLVVLAKVRHVKYDKGAEKDPLWTPETREMIQSLGKLAFEQLMKGNLFFYESDLTECGIDVRAASVYSGVFTEIFQEERGLFHEKVFCFVHLSIQEFLAALHVHLTFTNTGVNLLSGEESVSHGSKMSEEQFEHFYQNAVDKASQSPNGHLDLLLRFLLGLSLQTNQKLLQGFLAALVNIVLSSEDYQEHFDLRKYFVSEEAQRGLIQLIVNLPIVV
;
A
#
# COMPACT_ATOMS: atom_id res chain seq x y z
N CYS A 1 12.01 -0.29 -19.75
CA CYS A 1 12.82 -1.02 -18.72
C CYS A 1 13.91 -1.89 -19.30
N GLU A 2 13.82 -2.24 -20.55
CA GLU A 2 14.78 -3.16 -21.22
C GLU A 2 16.23 -2.66 -21.16
N ASP A 3 16.43 -1.36 -21.04
CA ASP A 3 17.74 -0.71 -21.18
C ASP A 3 18.29 -0.10 -19.86
N ILE A 4 17.72 -0.44 -18.70
CA ILE A 4 18.10 0.21 -17.44
C ILE A 4 19.56 -0.06 -17.00
N PHE A 5 20.16 -1.14 -17.48
CA PHE A 5 21.57 -1.49 -17.23
C PHE A 5 22.49 -1.21 -18.40
N LYS A 6 21.96 -0.69 -19.53
CA LYS A 6 22.79 -0.29 -20.67
C LYS A 6 23.53 1.02 -20.35
N PRO A 7 24.78 1.16 -20.79
CA PRO A 7 25.53 2.39 -20.61
C PRO A 7 24.78 3.58 -21.20
N LEU A 8 24.68 4.66 -20.44
CA LEU A 8 24.15 5.92 -20.95
C LEU A 8 25.16 6.51 -21.94
N THR A 9 24.68 7.07 -23.05
CA THR A 9 25.49 7.72 -24.06
C THR A 9 26.38 8.79 -23.40
N GLY A 10 27.72 8.61 -23.47
CA GLY A 10 28.68 9.54 -22.88
C GLY A 10 29.15 9.19 -21.46
N ARG A 11 28.79 8.04 -20.90
CA ARG A 11 29.35 7.52 -19.63
C ARG A 11 30.09 6.22 -19.92
N ASP A 12 31.39 6.21 -19.58
CA ASP A 12 32.27 5.02 -19.74
C ASP A 12 32.06 3.99 -18.61
N LYS A 13 31.43 4.40 -17.50
CA LYS A 13 31.23 3.51 -16.34
C LYS A 13 29.93 2.70 -16.51
N PRO A 14 30.00 1.36 -16.41
CA PRO A 14 28.81 0.51 -16.47
C PRO A 14 27.87 0.82 -15.30
N ILE A 15 26.56 0.78 -15.56
CA ILE A 15 25.51 0.92 -14.54
C ILE A 15 25.42 -0.41 -13.79
N ARG A 16 25.73 -0.38 -12.50
CA ARG A 16 25.64 -1.53 -11.61
C ARG A 16 24.38 -1.47 -10.73
N THR A 17 24.14 -0.31 -10.10
CA THR A 17 23.03 -0.14 -9.15
C THR A 17 22.03 0.86 -9.66
N VAL A 18 20.80 0.39 -9.88
CA VAL A 18 19.67 1.20 -10.29
C VAL A 18 18.68 1.32 -9.14
N MET A 19 18.23 2.53 -8.84
CA MET A 19 17.13 2.80 -7.92
C MET A 19 15.93 3.30 -8.72
N THR A 20 14.77 2.65 -8.52
CA THR A 20 13.51 3.06 -9.14
C THR A 20 12.57 3.60 -8.08
N GLU A 21 12.24 4.87 -8.19
CA GLU A 21 11.35 5.56 -7.28
C GLU A 21 9.91 5.59 -7.82
N GLY A 22 8.94 5.56 -6.91
CA GLY A 22 7.54 5.72 -7.28
C GLY A 22 6.61 5.65 -6.08
N VAL A 23 5.51 6.41 -6.13
CA VAL A 23 4.51 6.44 -5.06
C VAL A 23 3.83 5.07 -4.86
N ALA A 24 3.07 4.93 -3.78
CA ALA A 24 2.30 3.71 -3.52
C ALA A 24 1.30 3.44 -4.66
N GLY A 25 1.18 2.16 -5.06
CA GLY A 25 0.23 1.74 -6.10
C GLY A 25 0.59 2.11 -7.53
N ILE A 26 1.75 2.72 -7.78
CA ILE A 26 2.18 3.15 -9.11
C ILE A 26 2.59 1.98 -10.02
N GLY A 27 2.83 0.79 -9.44
CA GLY A 27 3.18 -0.41 -10.20
C GLY A 27 4.65 -0.82 -10.13
N LYS A 28 5.41 -0.44 -9.08
CA LYS A 28 6.83 -0.84 -8.91
C LYS A 28 7.02 -2.35 -8.96
N THR A 29 6.27 -3.08 -8.15
CA THR A 29 6.30 -4.55 -8.11
C THR A 29 5.90 -5.18 -9.44
N VAL A 30 4.86 -4.65 -10.09
CA VAL A 30 4.43 -5.13 -11.42
C VAL A 30 5.53 -4.93 -12.45
N LEU A 31 6.26 -3.82 -12.38
CA LEU A 31 7.39 -3.52 -13.26
C LEU A 31 8.52 -4.55 -13.10
N THR A 32 8.91 -4.85 -11.87
CA THR A 32 9.99 -5.82 -11.59
C THR A 32 9.58 -7.25 -11.96
N GLN A 33 8.33 -7.63 -11.68
CA GLN A 33 7.78 -8.92 -12.09
C GLN A 33 7.70 -9.06 -13.61
N LYS A 34 7.24 -8.00 -14.31
CA LYS A 34 7.19 -7.98 -15.77
C LYS A 34 8.58 -8.11 -16.40
N PHE A 35 9.57 -7.43 -15.82
CA PHE A 35 10.97 -7.57 -16.25
C PHE A 35 11.47 -9.00 -16.08
N ALA A 36 11.26 -9.61 -14.90
CA ALA A 36 11.68 -10.98 -14.63
C ALA A 36 10.99 -11.98 -15.58
N LEU A 37 9.70 -11.77 -15.88
CA LEU A 37 8.97 -12.59 -16.82
C LEU A 37 9.53 -12.45 -18.25
N ASP A 38 9.73 -11.23 -18.74
CA ASP A 38 10.26 -10.99 -20.09
C ASP A 38 11.69 -11.53 -20.25
N TRP A 39 12.50 -11.47 -19.19
CA TRP A 39 13.81 -12.12 -19.13
C TRP A 39 13.68 -13.66 -19.23
N ALA A 40 12.81 -14.27 -18.42
CA ALA A 40 12.59 -15.71 -18.40
C ALA A 40 12.04 -16.25 -19.73
N GLU A 41 11.21 -15.46 -20.42
CA GLU A 41 10.67 -15.77 -21.75
C GLU A 41 11.68 -15.52 -22.91
N GLY A 42 12.89 -15.11 -22.60
CA GLY A 42 13.94 -14.87 -23.60
C GLY A 42 13.77 -13.60 -24.45
N LYS A 43 12.93 -12.65 -23.99
CA LYS A 43 12.60 -11.45 -24.78
C LYS A 43 13.64 -10.34 -24.62
N VAL A 44 14.22 -10.20 -23.41
CA VAL A 44 15.12 -9.08 -23.07
C VAL A 44 16.27 -9.54 -22.17
N ASN A 45 17.38 -8.77 -22.18
CA ASN A 45 18.50 -8.89 -21.24
C ASN A 45 19.09 -10.31 -21.13
N GLN A 46 19.25 -11.02 -22.27
CA GLN A 46 19.75 -12.40 -22.31
C GLN A 46 21.24 -12.52 -22.01
N ASP A 47 21.93 -11.40 -21.85
CA ASP A 47 23.29 -11.30 -21.32
C ASP A 47 23.35 -11.47 -19.78
N ILE A 48 22.21 -11.41 -19.09
CA ILE A 48 22.07 -11.72 -17.68
C ILE A 48 21.72 -13.22 -17.54
N GLN A 49 22.61 -14.01 -16.93
CA GLN A 49 22.40 -15.45 -16.78
C GLN A 49 21.42 -15.78 -15.65
N PHE A 50 21.43 -15.00 -14.55
CA PHE A 50 20.53 -15.20 -13.41
C PHE A 50 19.87 -13.91 -12.97
N THR A 51 18.58 -13.98 -12.71
CA THR A 51 17.79 -12.90 -12.13
C THR A 51 17.15 -13.40 -10.82
N PHE A 52 17.47 -12.74 -9.71
CA PHE A 52 16.97 -13.07 -8.38
C PHE A 52 16.06 -11.97 -7.83
N PRO A 53 14.74 -12.06 -8.04
CA PRO A 53 13.78 -11.12 -7.47
C PRO A 53 13.53 -11.44 -5.99
N PHE A 54 13.95 -10.52 -5.11
CA PHE A 54 13.65 -10.52 -3.69
C PHE A 54 12.72 -9.37 -3.36
N SER A 55 11.72 -9.59 -2.49
CA SER A 55 11.00 -8.50 -1.84
C SER A 55 11.60 -8.22 -0.47
N PHE A 56 11.79 -6.94 -0.10
CA PHE A 56 12.20 -6.60 1.27
C PHE A 56 11.19 -7.11 2.29
N ARG A 57 9.94 -7.19 1.90
CA ARG A 57 8.87 -7.80 2.66
C ARG A 57 9.21 -9.25 3.04
N GLY A 58 9.58 -10.09 2.07
CA GLY A 58 10.00 -11.49 2.31
C GLY A 58 11.30 -11.59 3.11
N LEU A 59 12.27 -10.70 2.84
CA LEU A 59 13.55 -10.68 3.57
C LEU A 59 13.39 -10.32 5.05
N ASN A 60 12.40 -9.50 5.41
CA ASN A 60 12.12 -9.17 6.81
C ASN A 60 11.76 -10.39 7.67
N MET A 61 11.18 -11.45 7.09
CA MET A 61 10.83 -12.69 7.79
C MET A 61 12.09 -13.46 8.27
N LEU A 62 13.24 -13.16 7.68
CA LEU A 62 14.52 -13.77 8.02
C LEU A 62 15.33 -12.94 9.01
N LYS A 63 14.77 -11.83 9.52
CA LYS A 63 15.44 -10.96 10.50
C LYS A 63 15.92 -11.76 11.72
N GLY A 64 17.17 -11.53 12.12
CA GLY A 64 17.80 -12.22 13.25
C GLY A 64 18.39 -13.59 12.91
N LYS A 65 18.20 -14.10 11.71
CA LYS A 65 18.86 -15.32 11.22
C LYS A 65 20.13 -15.00 10.47
N LYS A 66 21.03 -15.97 10.37
CA LYS A 66 22.29 -15.84 9.61
C LYS A 66 22.21 -16.73 8.37
N PHE A 67 22.66 -16.19 7.25
CA PHE A 67 22.75 -16.88 5.97
C PHE A 67 24.02 -16.46 5.23
N SER A 68 24.57 -17.36 4.45
CA SER A 68 25.43 -16.97 3.33
C SER A 68 24.58 -16.49 2.14
N LEU A 69 25.17 -15.81 1.17
CA LEU A 69 24.43 -15.41 -0.03
C LEU A 69 23.92 -16.63 -0.79
N VAL A 70 24.74 -17.69 -0.86
CA VAL A 70 24.37 -18.95 -1.51
C VAL A 70 23.20 -19.62 -0.82
N GLU A 71 23.19 -19.69 0.52
CA GLU A 71 22.08 -20.24 1.28
C GLU A 71 20.80 -19.43 1.11
N LEU A 72 20.91 -18.10 1.06
CA LEU A 72 19.78 -17.21 0.81
C LEU A 72 19.17 -17.45 -0.58
N ILE A 73 19.99 -17.56 -1.62
CA ILE A 73 19.55 -17.87 -2.98
C ILE A 73 18.88 -19.25 -3.00
N HIS A 74 19.49 -20.27 -2.41
CA HIS A 74 18.94 -21.63 -2.37
C HIS A 74 17.62 -21.73 -1.60
N LEU A 75 17.40 -20.85 -0.61
CA LEU A 75 16.15 -20.77 0.15
C LEU A 75 14.99 -20.25 -0.69
N PHE A 76 15.24 -19.19 -1.46
CA PHE A 76 14.21 -18.55 -2.28
C PHE A 76 14.04 -19.21 -3.66
N PHE A 77 15.11 -19.84 -4.17
CA PHE A 77 15.16 -20.45 -5.50
C PHE A 77 15.74 -21.88 -5.40
N PRO A 78 14.92 -22.84 -4.93
CA PRO A 78 15.35 -24.22 -4.71
C PRO A 78 15.88 -24.89 -5.99
N GLU A 79 15.41 -24.46 -7.15
CA GLU A 79 15.86 -24.98 -8.47
C GLU A 79 17.35 -24.72 -8.69
N ILE A 80 17.91 -23.63 -8.18
CA ILE A 80 19.36 -23.31 -8.26
C ILE A 80 20.15 -24.31 -7.42
N LYS A 81 19.64 -24.70 -6.26
CA LYS A 81 20.23 -25.73 -5.42
C LYS A 81 20.19 -27.10 -6.09
N GLU A 82 19.05 -27.45 -6.69
CA GLU A 82 18.89 -28.73 -7.42
C GLU A 82 19.81 -28.80 -8.63
N ALA A 83 20.07 -27.65 -9.31
CA ALA A 83 21.02 -27.54 -10.38
C ALA A 83 22.48 -27.62 -9.94
N GLY A 84 22.78 -27.69 -8.61
CA GLY A 84 24.13 -27.78 -8.07
C GLY A 84 24.96 -26.51 -8.24
N ILE A 85 24.32 -25.35 -8.37
CA ILE A 85 25.03 -24.07 -8.55
C ILE A 85 25.31 -23.47 -7.17
N HIS A 86 26.59 -23.33 -6.82
CA HIS A 86 27.07 -22.84 -5.52
C HIS A 86 27.99 -21.61 -5.64
N SER A 87 28.34 -21.16 -6.85
CA SER A 87 29.14 -19.96 -7.11
C SER A 87 28.49 -19.12 -8.20
N PHE A 88 28.54 -17.80 -8.07
CA PHE A 88 27.93 -16.84 -8.98
C PHE A 88 28.94 -15.84 -9.56
N GLU A 89 30.22 -15.98 -9.26
CA GLU A 89 31.27 -15.02 -9.61
C GLU A 89 31.53 -14.94 -11.12
N GLU A 90 31.35 -16.07 -11.84
CA GLU A 90 31.57 -16.17 -13.28
C GLU A 90 30.31 -15.79 -14.10
N PHE A 91 29.19 -15.53 -13.42
CA PHE A 91 27.92 -15.23 -14.07
C PHE A 91 27.59 -13.74 -13.96
N ARG A 92 26.94 -13.21 -14.96
CA ARG A 92 26.29 -11.90 -14.86
C ARG A 92 24.94 -12.07 -14.18
N VAL A 93 24.85 -11.59 -12.95
CA VAL A 93 23.70 -11.79 -12.06
C VAL A 93 22.99 -10.46 -11.83
N LEU A 94 21.67 -10.47 -11.81
CA LEU A 94 20.83 -9.35 -11.38
C LEU A 94 20.10 -9.71 -10.09
N PHE A 95 20.30 -8.90 -9.07
CA PHE A 95 19.46 -8.91 -7.86
C PHE A 95 18.42 -7.80 -7.95
N ILE A 96 17.15 -8.15 -7.86
CA ILE A 96 16.05 -7.20 -7.76
C ILE A 96 15.60 -7.17 -6.30
N PHE A 97 15.62 -6.01 -5.67
CA PHE A 97 15.14 -5.78 -4.31
C PHE A 97 13.92 -4.86 -4.37
N ASP A 98 12.74 -5.45 -4.29
CA ASP A 98 11.48 -4.71 -4.39
C ASP A 98 11.01 -4.21 -3.03
N GLY A 99 10.71 -2.90 -2.94
CA GLY A 99 10.09 -2.25 -1.80
C GLY A 99 11.02 -1.91 -0.64
N LEU A 100 12.10 -1.15 -0.87
CA LEU A 100 13.01 -0.68 0.19
C LEU A 100 12.30 0.08 1.31
N ASP A 101 11.22 0.80 1.00
CA ASP A 101 10.36 1.48 1.98
C ASP A 101 9.69 0.51 2.97
N GLU A 102 9.61 -0.76 2.63
CA GLU A 102 9.12 -1.83 3.48
C GLU A 102 10.23 -2.52 4.29
N CYS A 103 11.51 -2.15 4.08
CA CYS A 103 12.66 -2.77 4.73
C CYS A 103 12.73 -2.44 6.23
N ARG A 104 12.89 -3.48 7.07
CA ARG A 104 13.07 -3.38 8.52
C ARG A 104 14.42 -3.91 9.00
N LEU A 105 15.25 -4.28 8.06
CA LEU A 105 16.62 -4.65 8.34
C LEU A 105 17.42 -3.35 8.59
N PRO A 106 18.27 -3.30 9.62
CA PRO A 106 19.07 -2.12 9.91
C PRO A 106 20.22 -1.97 8.90
N LEU A 107 19.89 -1.61 7.65
CA LEU A 107 20.87 -1.44 6.58
C LEU A 107 21.86 -0.32 6.94
N ASN A 108 23.06 -0.70 7.40
CA ASN A 108 24.11 0.26 7.75
C ASN A 108 25.19 0.34 6.67
N LEU A 109 24.91 1.15 5.64
CA LEU A 109 25.87 1.35 4.54
C LEU A 109 27.15 2.10 4.94
N LYS A 110 27.23 2.64 6.17
CA LYS A 110 28.45 3.25 6.72
C LYS A 110 29.33 2.26 7.49
N THR A 111 28.87 1.02 7.74
CA THR A 111 29.68 0.01 8.44
C THR A 111 31.01 -0.25 7.72
N LYS A 112 32.06 -0.54 8.50
CA LYS A 112 33.35 -0.98 7.97
C LYS A 112 33.47 -2.49 7.82
N GLU A 113 32.44 -3.24 8.24
CA GLU A 113 32.39 -4.69 8.08
C GLU A 113 32.36 -5.06 6.60
N VAL A 114 33.34 -5.81 6.15
CA VAL A 114 33.52 -6.21 4.75
C VAL A 114 33.32 -7.72 4.65
N LEU A 115 32.34 -8.11 3.83
CA LEU A 115 32.06 -9.49 3.44
C LEU A 115 32.42 -9.63 1.96
N MET A 116 33.34 -10.54 1.64
CA MET A 116 33.77 -10.80 0.26
C MET A 116 33.39 -12.20 -0.22
N ASP A 117 33.18 -13.14 0.71
CA ASP A 117 32.89 -14.53 0.40
C ASP A 117 31.38 -14.80 0.46
N ALA A 118 30.82 -15.20 -0.68
CA ALA A 118 29.41 -15.51 -0.83
C ALA A 118 28.95 -16.75 -0.05
N SER A 119 29.88 -17.61 0.40
CA SER A 119 29.63 -18.81 1.19
C SER A 119 29.67 -18.57 2.71
N GLN A 120 30.12 -17.41 3.15
CA GLN A 120 30.25 -17.09 4.58
C GLN A 120 28.91 -16.67 5.19
N PRO A 121 28.37 -17.40 6.20
CA PRO A 121 27.13 -17.00 6.87
C PRO A 121 27.30 -15.73 7.72
N THR A 122 26.39 -14.78 7.52
CA THR A 122 26.35 -13.53 8.29
C THR A 122 24.89 -13.07 8.50
N SER A 123 24.69 -11.99 9.25
CA SER A 123 23.35 -11.40 9.35
C SER A 123 22.91 -10.80 8.02
N LEU A 124 21.61 -10.85 7.75
CA LEU A 124 21.05 -10.46 6.46
C LEU A 124 21.32 -8.98 6.11
N ASP A 125 21.32 -8.09 7.10
CA ASP A 125 21.66 -6.67 6.94
C ASP A 125 23.09 -6.46 6.48
N VAL A 126 24.06 -7.21 7.03
CA VAL A 126 25.48 -7.18 6.62
C VAL A 126 25.63 -7.73 5.21
N LEU A 127 24.94 -8.83 4.89
CA LEU A 127 24.97 -9.45 3.57
C LEU A 127 24.46 -8.47 2.50
N LEU A 128 23.27 -7.90 2.69
CA LEU A 128 22.68 -6.93 1.75
C LEU A 128 23.52 -5.66 1.64
N THR A 129 24.03 -5.15 2.76
CA THR A 129 24.91 -3.99 2.79
C THR A 129 26.15 -4.21 1.92
N ASN A 130 26.82 -5.37 2.03
CA ASN A 130 28.03 -5.65 1.25
C ASN A 130 27.72 -5.93 -0.22
N LEU A 131 26.55 -6.51 -0.52
CA LEU A 131 26.09 -6.69 -1.89
C LEU A 131 25.82 -5.33 -2.57
N ILE A 132 25.11 -4.41 -1.90
CA ILE A 132 24.84 -3.06 -2.42
C ILE A 132 26.15 -2.27 -2.60
N LYS A 133 27.07 -2.34 -1.65
CA LYS A 133 28.39 -1.70 -1.74
C LYS A 133 29.29 -2.26 -2.84
N GLY A 134 28.94 -3.40 -3.44
CA GLY A 134 29.81 -4.09 -4.40
C GLY A 134 31.06 -4.70 -3.79
N LYS A 135 31.05 -5.02 -2.49
CA LYS A 135 32.11 -5.79 -1.83
C LYS A 135 31.90 -7.29 -2.02
N LEU A 136 30.63 -7.69 -1.99
CA LEU A 136 30.16 -9.03 -2.32
C LEU A 136 29.65 -9.03 -3.76
N LEU A 137 30.11 -9.95 -4.60
CA LEU A 137 29.81 -10.06 -6.04
C LEU A 137 29.88 -8.70 -6.77
N PRO A 138 31.07 -8.14 -6.96
CA PRO A 138 31.24 -6.79 -7.56
C PRO A 138 30.65 -6.64 -8.97
N SER A 139 30.57 -7.75 -9.72
CA SER A 139 30.02 -7.82 -11.09
C SER A 139 28.48 -7.89 -11.12
N ALA A 140 27.84 -8.19 -10.00
CA ALA A 140 26.38 -8.32 -9.95
C ALA A 140 25.69 -6.97 -10.11
N CYS A 141 24.65 -6.93 -10.94
CA CYS A 141 23.75 -5.79 -11.06
C CYS A 141 22.73 -5.78 -9.91
N ILE A 142 22.36 -4.60 -9.43
CA ILE A 142 21.41 -4.38 -8.34
C ILE A 142 20.30 -3.46 -8.84
N TRP A 143 19.07 -3.89 -8.66
CA TRP A 143 17.91 -3.05 -8.91
C TRP A 143 17.05 -2.93 -7.65
N ILE A 144 16.90 -1.72 -7.13
CA ILE A 144 16.14 -1.45 -5.91
C ILE A 144 14.93 -0.62 -6.28
N THR A 145 13.74 -1.02 -5.82
CA THR A 145 12.56 -0.17 -5.92
C THR A 145 12.21 0.43 -4.56
N THR A 146 11.68 1.65 -4.54
CA THR A 146 11.37 2.35 -3.31
C THR A 146 10.29 3.43 -3.49
N ARG A 147 9.71 3.91 -2.39
CA ARG A 147 9.02 5.19 -2.39
C ARG A 147 10.05 6.32 -2.30
N PRO A 148 9.76 7.53 -2.86
CA PRO A 148 10.69 8.66 -2.80
C PRO A 148 11.14 9.00 -1.37
N ALA A 149 10.21 8.95 -0.41
CA ALA A 149 10.50 9.25 1.00
C ALA A 149 11.55 8.32 1.64
N ALA A 150 11.69 7.08 1.16
CA ALA A 150 12.64 6.10 1.70
C ALA A 150 13.93 5.97 0.87
N ALA A 151 14.04 6.66 -0.26
CA ALA A 151 15.22 6.58 -1.14
C ALA A 151 16.53 6.97 -0.44
N HIS A 152 16.46 7.91 0.52
CA HIS A 152 17.61 8.37 1.29
C HIS A 152 18.28 7.27 2.16
N GLN A 153 17.63 6.12 2.37
CA GLN A 153 18.20 4.98 3.09
C GLN A 153 19.43 4.41 2.37
N ILE A 154 19.49 4.56 1.04
CA ILE A 154 20.67 4.19 0.25
C ILE A 154 21.39 5.49 -0.16
N PRO A 155 22.60 5.76 0.35
CA PRO A 155 23.35 6.94 -0.05
C PRO A 155 23.60 6.98 -1.57
N ALA A 156 23.55 8.18 -2.14
CA ALA A 156 23.67 8.39 -3.60
C ALA A 156 24.98 7.85 -4.19
N GLU A 157 26.03 7.74 -3.38
CA GLU A 157 27.34 7.18 -3.78
C GLU A 157 27.29 5.68 -4.17
N PHE A 158 26.23 4.96 -3.75
CA PHE A 158 26.02 3.54 -4.08
C PHE A 158 25.00 3.34 -5.19
N VAL A 159 24.47 4.41 -5.79
CA VAL A 159 23.46 4.38 -6.84
C VAL A 159 24.02 4.99 -8.11
N ASP A 160 24.11 4.21 -9.18
CA ASP A 160 24.62 4.70 -10.48
C ASP A 160 23.53 5.40 -11.30
N LEU A 161 22.27 4.97 -11.17
CA LEU A 161 21.13 5.51 -11.90
C LEU A 161 19.88 5.54 -11.02
N VAL A 162 19.20 6.69 -10.99
CA VAL A 162 17.87 6.82 -10.40
C VAL A 162 16.86 6.96 -11.54
N THR A 163 15.80 6.16 -11.46
CA THR A 163 14.66 6.19 -12.39
C THR A 163 13.37 6.45 -11.63
N GLU A 164 12.34 6.96 -12.30
CA GLU A 164 11.04 7.25 -11.70
C GLU A 164 9.92 6.58 -12.49
N ILE A 165 8.99 5.93 -11.78
CA ILE A 165 7.73 5.48 -12.37
C ILE A 165 6.69 6.58 -12.18
N ARG A 166 6.27 7.19 -13.29
CA ARG A 166 5.32 8.31 -13.29
C ARG A 166 3.85 7.89 -13.37
N GLY A 167 3.58 6.57 -13.50
CA GLY A 167 2.23 6.05 -13.67
C GLY A 167 1.67 6.22 -15.08
N PHE A 168 0.34 6.12 -15.19
CA PHE A 168 -0.34 6.20 -16.48
C PHE A 168 -0.46 7.62 -17.00
N ASN A 169 -0.04 7.86 -18.23
CA ASN A 169 -0.42 9.06 -18.96
C ASN A 169 -1.87 8.95 -19.49
N ASP A 170 -2.41 10.03 -20.03
CA ASP A 170 -3.81 10.08 -20.45
C ASP A 170 -4.19 9.00 -21.48
N PRO A 171 -3.40 8.74 -22.55
CA PRO A 171 -3.65 7.60 -23.44
C PRO A 171 -3.66 6.24 -22.73
N GLN A 172 -2.75 6.02 -21.78
CA GLN A 172 -2.67 4.75 -21.03
C GLN A 172 -3.84 4.55 -20.08
N LYS A 173 -4.36 5.63 -19.45
CA LYS A 173 -5.60 5.60 -18.66
C LYS A 173 -6.77 5.12 -19.53
N GLU A 174 -6.95 5.74 -20.70
CA GLU A 174 -8.02 5.36 -21.63
C GLU A 174 -7.85 3.91 -22.12
N GLU A 175 -6.64 3.51 -22.46
CA GLU A 175 -6.34 2.13 -22.88
C GLU A 175 -6.69 1.13 -21.78
N TYR A 176 -6.36 1.45 -20.51
CA TYR A 176 -6.71 0.61 -19.37
C TYR A 176 -8.22 0.40 -19.28
N PHE A 177 -9.01 1.48 -19.34
CA PHE A 177 -10.48 1.37 -19.24
C PHE A 177 -11.09 0.69 -20.48
N ARG A 178 -10.55 0.90 -21.68
CA ARG A 178 -10.98 0.17 -22.89
C ARG A 178 -10.70 -1.34 -22.79
N LYS A 179 -9.57 -1.72 -22.21
CA LYS A 179 -9.25 -3.15 -22.01
C LYS A 179 -10.07 -3.78 -20.89
N ARG A 180 -10.43 -3.00 -19.87
CA ARG A 180 -11.19 -3.47 -18.70
C ARG A 180 -12.67 -3.67 -19.03
N PHE A 181 -13.26 -2.80 -19.84
CA PHE A 181 -14.64 -2.83 -20.28
C PHE A 181 -14.69 -3.23 -21.75
N THR A 182 -15.18 -4.45 -22.01
CA THR A 182 -15.17 -5.05 -23.36
C THR A 182 -16.24 -4.46 -24.29
N GLU A 183 -17.33 -3.93 -23.71
CA GLU A 183 -18.37 -3.26 -24.48
C GLU A 183 -17.96 -1.81 -24.79
N GLU A 184 -17.91 -1.48 -26.06
CA GLU A 184 -17.39 -0.19 -26.52
C GLU A 184 -18.21 1.01 -26.02
N GLU A 185 -19.55 0.85 -25.93
CA GLU A 185 -20.44 1.89 -25.45
C GLU A 185 -20.25 2.15 -23.95
N GLU A 186 -20.13 1.07 -23.15
CA GLU A 186 -19.85 1.14 -21.71
C GLU A 186 -18.50 1.80 -21.46
N SER A 187 -17.46 1.35 -22.17
CA SER A 187 -16.11 1.90 -22.08
C SER A 187 -16.08 3.40 -22.41
N ARG A 188 -16.80 3.83 -23.47
CA ARG A 188 -16.93 5.26 -23.82
C ARG A 188 -17.59 6.09 -22.72
N ARG A 189 -18.70 5.58 -22.15
CA ARG A 189 -19.42 6.27 -21.06
C ARG A 189 -18.53 6.46 -19.84
N ILE A 190 -17.83 5.39 -19.43
CA ILE A 190 -16.90 5.42 -18.29
C ILE A 190 -15.76 6.40 -18.52
N ILE A 191 -15.10 6.33 -19.67
CA ILE A 191 -13.99 7.24 -20.01
C ILE A 191 -14.47 8.70 -20.03
N SER A 192 -15.65 8.95 -20.64
CA SER A 192 -16.24 10.29 -20.66
C SER A 192 -16.50 10.79 -19.24
N HIS A 193 -17.09 9.94 -18.39
CA HIS A 193 -17.35 10.33 -17.00
C HIS A 193 -16.08 10.62 -16.22
N ILE A 194 -15.08 9.74 -16.27
CA ILE A 194 -13.79 9.94 -15.59
C ILE A 194 -13.12 11.26 -16.05
N LYS A 195 -13.22 11.59 -17.33
CA LYS A 195 -12.69 12.86 -17.86
C LYS A 195 -13.42 14.10 -17.34
N THR A 196 -14.71 13.99 -17.03
CA THR A 196 -15.48 15.12 -16.45
C THR A 196 -15.14 15.32 -14.98
N SER A 197 -14.79 14.27 -14.24
CA SER A 197 -14.31 14.35 -12.86
C SER A 197 -12.80 14.55 -12.83
N ARG A 198 -12.36 15.81 -12.76
CA ARG A 198 -10.94 16.15 -12.79
C ARG A 198 -10.12 15.45 -11.69
N SER A 199 -10.68 15.32 -10.48
CA SER A 199 -10.02 14.67 -9.36
C SER A 199 -9.79 13.18 -9.61
N ILE A 200 -10.81 12.46 -10.10
CA ILE A 200 -10.70 11.03 -10.43
C ILE A 200 -9.72 10.85 -11.60
N PHE A 201 -9.82 11.69 -12.63
CA PHE A 201 -8.94 11.60 -13.79
C PHE A 201 -7.47 11.82 -13.43
N ILE A 202 -7.18 12.76 -12.51
CA ILE A 202 -5.83 12.96 -11.97
C ILE A 202 -5.40 11.74 -11.14
N MET A 203 -6.24 11.24 -10.23
CA MET A 203 -5.90 10.08 -9.40
C MET A 203 -5.63 8.81 -10.22
N CYS A 204 -6.31 8.64 -11.36
CA CYS A 204 -6.10 7.52 -12.28
C CYS A 204 -4.71 7.51 -12.95
N HIS A 205 -3.80 8.47 -12.66
CA HIS A 205 -2.39 8.29 -13.03
C HIS A 205 -1.75 7.12 -12.25
N ILE A 206 -2.31 6.75 -11.10
CA ILE A 206 -1.87 5.60 -10.30
C ILE A 206 -2.72 4.38 -10.70
N PRO A 207 -2.13 3.29 -11.22
CA PRO A 207 -2.86 2.13 -11.72
C PRO A 207 -3.84 1.49 -10.73
N VAL A 208 -3.53 1.44 -9.44
CA VAL A 208 -4.45 0.90 -8.44
C VAL A 208 -5.73 1.72 -8.33
N PHE A 209 -5.68 3.03 -8.52
CA PHE A 209 -6.89 3.85 -8.53
C PHE A 209 -7.71 3.62 -9.79
N CYS A 210 -7.08 3.34 -10.94
CA CYS A 210 -7.81 2.91 -12.13
C CYS A 210 -8.60 1.62 -11.85
N TRP A 211 -7.98 0.65 -11.17
CA TRP A 211 -8.63 -0.61 -10.83
C TRP A 211 -9.80 -0.43 -9.84
N ILE A 212 -9.60 0.34 -8.75
CA ILE A 212 -10.67 0.66 -7.79
C ILE A 212 -11.81 1.39 -8.50
N THR A 213 -11.50 2.42 -9.28
CA THR A 213 -12.46 3.21 -10.06
C THR A 213 -13.26 2.32 -11.02
N ALA A 214 -12.57 1.44 -11.76
CA ALA A 214 -13.23 0.50 -12.67
C ALA A 214 -14.21 -0.41 -11.94
N THR A 215 -13.81 -0.96 -10.78
CA THR A 215 -14.65 -1.86 -9.96
C THR A 215 -15.89 -1.14 -9.45
N VAL A 216 -15.75 0.09 -8.95
CA VAL A 216 -16.89 0.90 -8.47
C VAL A 216 -17.84 1.26 -9.60
N LEU A 217 -17.32 1.75 -10.72
CA LEU A 217 -18.13 2.18 -11.85
C LEU A 217 -18.84 1.01 -12.54
N GLN A 218 -18.19 -0.16 -12.63
CA GLN A 218 -18.82 -1.38 -13.15
C GLN A 218 -20.07 -1.74 -12.33
N ASN A 219 -19.97 -1.76 -10.99
CA ASN A 219 -21.09 -2.06 -10.12
C ASN A 219 -22.21 -1.01 -10.26
N ALA A 220 -21.88 0.28 -10.34
CA ALA A 220 -22.86 1.35 -10.51
C ALA A 220 -23.65 1.21 -11.82
N ILE A 221 -23.02 0.76 -12.89
CA ILE A 221 -23.66 0.51 -14.19
C ILE A 221 -24.58 -0.72 -14.12
N GLU A 222 -24.10 -1.82 -13.54
CA GLU A 222 -24.84 -3.07 -13.41
C GLU A 222 -26.12 -2.91 -12.57
N THR A 223 -26.01 -2.14 -11.48
CA THR A 223 -27.16 -1.92 -10.57
C THR A 223 -28.15 -0.87 -11.07
N ARG A 224 -27.84 -0.14 -12.15
CA ARG A 224 -28.65 0.98 -12.68
C ARG A 224 -29.01 2.03 -11.62
N GLU A 225 -28.30 2.07 -10.50
CA GLU A 225 -28.46 3.09 -9.48
C GLU A 225 -28.00 4.44 -10.05
N LYS A 226 -28.87 5.45 -9.98
CA LYS A 226 -28.50 6.86 -10.23
C LYS A 226 -27.72 7.39 -9.02
N THR A 227 -26.62 6.75 -8.67
CA THR A 227 -25.70 7.30 -7.68
C THR A 227 -24.82 8.34 -8.37
N ASP A 228 -24.71 9.51 -7.77
CA ASP A 228 -23.70 10.48 -8.18
C ASP A 228 -22.36 9.77 -8.09
N LEU A 229 -21.57 9.90 -9.16
CA LEU A 229 -20.31 9.20 -9.23
C LEU A 229 -19.28 9.88 -8.30
N PRO A 230 -18.39 9.10 -7.65
CA PRO A 230 -17.51 9.62 -6.61
C PRO A 230 -16.61 10.75 -7.09
N ASN A 231 -16.44 11.77 -6.26
CA ASN A 231 -15.66 12.96 -6.57
C ASN A 231 -14.36 13.05 -5.76
N SER A 232 -14.20 12.23 -4.73
CA SER A 232 -13.03 12.23 -3.85
C SER A 232 -12.43 10.84 -3.69
N LEU A 233 -11.16 10.79 -3.22
CA LEU A 233 -10.45 9.56 -2.91
C LEU A 233 -11.19 8.75 -1.85
N THR A 234 -11.57 9.36 -0.74
CA THR A 234 -12.25 8.69 0.37
C THR A 234 -13.61 8.15 -0.05
N GLU A 235 -14.39 8.92 -0.82
CA GLU A 235 -15.66 8.48 -1.39
C GLU A 235 -15.49 7.24 -2.28
N MET A 236 -14.45 7.22 -3.11
CA MET A 236 -14.13 6.07 -3.95
C MET A 236 -13.86 4.80 -3.11
N TYR A 237 -13.10 4.91 -2.02
CA TYR A 237 -12.81 3.78 -1.14
C TYR A 237 -14.03 3.32 -0.33
N ILE A 238 -14.90 4.25 0.08
CA ILE A 238 -16.19 3.91 0.71
C ILE A 238 -17.04 3.10 -0.27
N LEU A 239 -17.22 3.57 -1.50
CA LEU A 239 -18.00 2.87 -2.52
C LEU A 239 -17.36 1.53 -2.90
N PHE A 240 -16.03 1.45 -2.95
CA PHE A 240 -15.33 0.19 -3.14
C PHE A 240 -15.65 -0.82 -2.02
N LEU A 241 -15.66 -0.38 -0.76
CA LEU A 241 -16.05 -1.23 0.37
C LEU A 241 -17.52 -1.70 0.26
N VAL A 242 -18.43 -0.82 -0.19
CA VAL A 242 -19.83 -1.15 -0.48
C VAL A 242 -19.92 -2.24 -1.54
N VAL A 243 -19.18 -2.12 -2.63
CA VAL A 243 -19.16 -3.12 -3.71
C VAL A 243 -18.67 -4.47 -3.19
N LEU A 244 -17.59 -4.49 -2.43
CA LEU A 244 -17.04 -5.72 -1.84
C LEU A 244 -18.06 -6.39 -0.90
N ALA A 245 -18.76 -5.61 -0.08
CA ALA A 245 -19.80 -6.11 0.81
C ALA A 245 -20.97 -6.72 0.01
N LYS A 246 -21.40 -6.09 -1.09
CA LYS A 246 -22.44 -6.63 -2.01
C LYS A 246 -22.01 -7.96 -2.63
N VAL A 247 -20.80 -8.03 -3.16
CA VAL A 247 -20.27 -9.26 -3.78
C VAL A 247 -20.24 -10.42 -2.77
N ARG A 248 -19.83 -10.16 -1.54
CA ARG A 248 -19.85 -11.16 -0.48
C ARG A 248 -21.28 -11.65 -0.20
N HIS A 249 -22.19 -10.71 0.04
CA HIS A 249 -23.58 -11.03 0.40
C HIS A 249 -24.24 -11.95 -0.63
N VAL A 250 -24.07 -11.65 -1.92
CA VAL A 250 -24.62 -12.48 -3.00
C VAL A 250 -23.93 -13.83 -3.12
N LYS A 251 -22.59 -13.87 -3.01
CA LYS A 251 -21.81 -15.06 -3.33
C LYS A 251 -21.74 -16.10 -2.20
N TYR A 252 -21.77 -15.66 -0.95
CA TYR A 252 -21.50 -16.52 0.21
C TYR A 252 -22.67 -16.60 1.19
N ASP A 253 -23.36 -15.49 1.45
CA ASP A 253 -24.47 -15.48 2.41
C ASP A 253 -25.79 -15.92 1.76
N LYS A 254 -25.81 -16.24 0.44
CA LYS A 254 -27.00 -16.58 -0.35
C LYS A 254 -28.13 -15.57 -0.20
N GLY A 255 -27.79 -14.33 0.16
CA GLY A 255 -28.73 -13.23 0.31
C GLY A 255 -29.36 -12.82 -1.02
N ALA A 256 -30.59 -12.35 -0.99
CA ALA A 256 -31.22 -11.74 -2.14
C ALA A 256 -30.62 -10.32 -2.34
N GLU A 257 -30.55 -9.86 -3.59
CA GLU A 257 -30.06 -8.51 -3.95
C GLU A 257 -30.79 -7.36 -3.23
N LYS A 258 -31.96 -7.65 -2.64
CA LYS A 258 -32.81 -6.70 -1.90
C LYS A 258 -32.57 -6.70 -0.38
N ASP A 259 -31.76 -7.61 0.15
CA ASP A 259 -31.49 -7.68 1.57
C ASP A 259 -30.58 -6.52 2.04
N PRO A 260 -30.61 -6.16 3.34
CA PRO A 260 -29.77 -5.09 3.86
C PRO A 260 -28.28 -5.38 3.61
N LEU A 261 -27.60 -4.49 2.91
CA LEU A 261 -26.16 -4.59 2.61
C LEU A 261 -25.29 -4.73 3.87
N TRP A 262 -25.69 -3.99 4.91
CA TRP A 262 -24.93 -3.90 6.16
C TRP A 262 -25.52 -4.83 7.21
N THR A 263 -25.30 -6.14 7.07
CA THR A 263 -25.65 -7.11 8.11
C THR A 263 -24.76 -6.94 9.34
N PRO A 264 -25.17 -7.40 10.53
CA PRO A 264 -24.33 -7.40 11.73
C PRO A 264 -22.97 -8.06 11.47
N GLU A 265 -22.97 -9.20 10.78
CA GLU A 265 -21.76 -9.98 10.46
C GLU A 265 -20.82 -9.21 9.54
N THR A 266 -21.36 -8.54 8.52
CA THR A 266 -20.55 -7.70 7.61
C THR A 266 -19.93 -6.53 8.34
N ARG A 267 -20.66 -5.89 9.26
CA ARG A 267 -20.15 -4.79 10.08
C ARG A 267 -19.05 -5.23 11.02
N GLU A 268 -19.29 -6.31 11.76
CA GLU A 268 -18.30 -6.89 12.69
C GLU A 268 -16.99 -7.24 11.97
N MET A 269 -17.11 -7.86 10.81
CA MET A 269 -15.96 -8.19 9.99
C MET A 269 -15.17 -6.96 9.56
N ILE A 270 -15.84 -5.90 9.04
CA ILE A 270 -15.16 -4.68 8.62
C ILE A 270 -14.50 -3.99 9.80
N GLN A 271 -15.14 -4.00 10.97
CA GLN A 271 -14.55 -3.48 12.21
C GLN A 271 -13.31 -4.27 12.62
N SER A 272 -13.36 -5.60 12.58
CA SER A 272 -12.22 -6.48 12.87
C SER A 272 -11.08 -6.28 11.89
N LEU A 273 -11.37 -6.18 10.59
CA LEU A 273 -10.38 -5.87 9.56
C LEU A 273 -9.78 -4.46 9.74
N GLY A 274 -10.60 -3.49 10.14
CA GLY A 274 -10.15 -2.13 10.45
C GLY A 274 -9.21 -2.10 11.66
N LYS A 275 -9.54 -2.85 12.72
CA LYS A 275 -8.70 -3.02 13.91
C LYS A 275 -7.36 -3.65 13.53
N LEU A 276 -7.38 -4.77 12.81
CA LEU A 276 -6.17 -5.44 12.30
C LEU A 276 -5.33 -4.46 11.47
N ALA A 277 -5.96 -3.76 10.53
CA ALA A 277 -5.29 -2.80 9.66
C ALA A 277 -4.59 -1.71 10.47
N PHE A 278 -5.25 -1.16 11.47
CA PHE A 278 -4.69 -0.11 12.34
C PHE A 278 -3.54 -0.63 13.20
N GLU A 279 -3.73 -1.75 13.91
CA GLU A 279 -2.70 -2.31 14.79
C GLU A 279 -1.43 -2.68 14.02
N GLN A 280 -1.59 -3.30 12.84
CA GLN A 280 -0.46 -3.69 12.02
C GLN A 280 0.20 -2.50 11.34
N LEU A 281 -0.58 -1.47 10.94
CA LEU A 281 -0.03 -0.23 10.40
C LEU A 281 0.80 0.52 11.44
N MET A 282 0.33 0.62 12.69
CA MET A 282 1.06 1.28 13.78
C MET A 282 2.33 0.54 14.17
N LYS A 283 2.31 -0.80 14.14
CA LYS A 283 3.50 -1.65 14.30
C LYS A 283 4.41 -1.59 13.06
N GLY A 284 3.93 -0.99 11.96
CA GLY A 284 4.55 -1.00 10.64
C GLY A 284 4.57 -2.41 10.04
N ASN A 285 3.73 -3.38 10.42
CA ASN A 285 3.69 -4.74 9.90
C ASN A 285 2.92 -4.80 8.58
N LEU A 286 3.56 -5.45 7.61
CA LEU A 286 2.97 -5.67 6.27
C LEU A 286 2.42 -7.08 6.14
N PHE A 287 2.89 -7.98 7.00
CA PHE A 287 2.41 -9.34 7.15
C PHE A 287 1.79 -9.54 8.52
N PHE A 288 0.79 -10.39 8.56
CA PHE A 288 0.14 -10.83 9.78
C PHE A 288 0.13 -12.35 9.81
N TYR A 289 0.17 -12.88 11.01
CA TYR A 289 0.07 -14.31 11.28
C TYR A 289 -1.33 -14.66 11.80
N GLU A 290 -1.62 -15.94 11.90
CA GLU A 290 -2.91 -16.42 12.46
C GLU A 290 -3.20 -15.87 13.86
N SER A 291 -2.15 -15.64 14.67
CA SER A 291 -2.27 -14.98 15.98
C SER A 291 -2.82 -13.56 15.88
N ASP A 292 -2.30 -12.76 14.95
CA ASP A 292 -2.75 -11.36 14.75
C ASP A 292 -4.22 -11.29 14.34
N LEU A 293 -4.66 -12.25 13.49
CA LEU A 293 -6.05 -12.38 13.08
C LEU A 293 -6.96 -12.68 14.27
N THR A 294 -6.54 -13.66 15.09
CA THR A 294 -7.29 -14.12 16.26
C THR A 294 -7.41 -13.01 17.31
N GLU A 295 -6.35 -12.24 17.57
CA GLU A 295 -6.34 -11.08 18.46
C GLU A 295 -7.32 -9.98 18.03
N CYS A 296 -7.55 -9.87 16.72
CA CYS A 296 -8.53 -8.94 16.16
C CYS A 296 -9.95 -9.52 16.02
N GLY A 297 -10.19 -10.75 16.51
CA GLY A 297 -11.48 -11.42 16.43
C GLY A 297 -11.82 -11.96 15.04
N ILE A 298 -10.82 -12.18 14.17
CA ILE A 298 -10.99 -12.74 12.85
C ILE A 298 -10.76 -14.26 12.92
N ASP A 299 -11.80 -15.05 12.60
CA ASP A 299 -11.65 -16.50 12.47
C ASP A 299 -10.76 -16.82 11.25
N VAL A 300 -9.67 -17.56 11.49
CA VAL A 300 -8.70 -17.94 10.47
C VAL A 300 -9.33 -18.80 9.36
N ARG A 301 -10.28 -19.67 9.69
CA ARG A 301 -11.03 -20.43 8.67
C ARG A 301 -11.92 -19.53 7.83
N ALA A 302 -12.55 -18.56 8.47
CA ALA A 302 -13.31 -17.52 7.79
C ALA A 302 -12.39 -16.62 6.96
N ALA A 303 -11.19 -16.27 7.43
CA ALA A 303 -10.21 -15.50 6.65
C ALA A 303 -9.81 -16.20 5.34
N SER A 304 -9.63 -17.53 5.35
CA SER A 304 -9.37 -18.30 4.12
C SER A 304 -10.59 -18.34 3.17
N VAL A 305 -11.82 -18.31 3.71
CA VAL A 305 -13.06 -18.14 2.93
C VAL A 305 -13.23 -16.68 2.51
N TYR A 306 -12.83 -15.73 3.37
CA TYR A 306 -12.81 -14.30 3.06
C TYR A 306 -11.74 -13.95 2.05
N SER A 307 -10.62 -14.67 1.96
CA SER A 307 -9.67 -14.52 0.86
C SER A 307 -10.30 -14.84 -0.50
N GLY A 308 -11.35 -15.67 -0.55
CA GLY A 308 -12.15 -15.92 -1.75
C GLY A 308 -13.09 -14.77 -2.14
N VAL A 309 -13.51 -13.90 -1.19
CA VAL A 309 -14.41 -12.74 -1.44
C VAL A 309 -13.64 -11.43 -1.39
N PHE A 310 -12.70 -11.33 -0.47
CA PHE A 310 -11.82 -10.19 -0.25
C PHE A 310 -10.40 -10.48 -0.75
N THR A 311 -10.21 -11.32 -1.78
CA THR A 311 -8.93 -11.46 -2.47
C THR A 311 -8.36 -10.13 -2.91
N GLU A 312 -9.24 -9.17 -3.09
CA GLU A 312 -8.91 -7.80 -3.47
C GLU A 312 -8.50 -6.92 -2.28
N ILE A 313 -8.86 -7.30 -1.04
CA ILE A 313 -8.49 -6.58 0.19
C ILE A 313 -7.41 -7.31 0.96
N PHE A 314 -7.47 -8.65 0.97
CA PHE A 314 -6.70 -9.50 1.85
C PHE A 314 -6.21 -10.74 1.10
N GLN A 315 -4.91 -10.98 1.09
CA GLN A 315 -4.29 -12.10 0.40
C GLN A 315 -3.58 -13.00 1.41
N GLU A 316 -3.81 -14.32 1.27
CA GLU A 316 -3.03 -15.35 1.96
C GLU A 316 -1.75 -15.60 1.15
N GLU A 317 -0.58 -15.37 1.75
CA GLU A 317 0.70 -15.74 1.16
C GLU A 317 1.30 -16.94 1.90
N ARG A 318 1.77 -17.94 1.15
CA ARG A 318 2.49 -19.07 1.76
C ARG A 318 3.85 -18.60 2.21
N GLY A 319 4.07 -18.62 3.52
CA GLY A 319 5.38 -18.31 4.11
C GLY A 319 6.42 -19.37 3.78
N LEU A 320 7.69 -18.95 3.80
CA LEU A 320 8.85 -19.82 3.57
C LEU A 320 8.97 -21.00 4.58
N PHE A 321 8.21 -20.98 5.67
CA PHE A 321 8.28 -21.95 6.77
C PHE A 321 6.96 -22.68 7.04
N HIS A 322 6.10 -22.86 6.04
CA HIS A 322 4.79 -23.52 6.14
C HIS A 322 3.76 -22.83 7.06
N GLU A 323 4.08 -21.68 7.63
CA GLU A 323 3.11 -20.87 8.36
C GLU A 323 2.29 -20.02 7.36
N LYS A 324 0.99 -19.93 7.58
CA LYS A 324 0.13 -19.08 6.79
C LYS A 324 0.40 -17.64 7.15
N VAL A 325 0.76 -16.85 6.15
CA VAL A 325 1.04 -15.43 6.28
C VAL A 325 0.03 -14.67 5.44
N PHE A 326 -0.53 -13.63 6.00
CA PHE A 326 -1.57 -12.82 5.39
C PHE A 326 -1.08 -11.40 5.15
N CYS A 327 -1.55 -10.76 4.11
CA CYS A 327 -1.29 -9.35 3.85
C CYS A 327 -2.50 -8.70 3.17
N PHE A 328 -2.64 -7.40 3.32
CA PHE A 328 -3.57 -6.65 2.47
C PHE A 328 -3.06 -6.62 1.04
N VAL A 329 -3.95 -6.82 0.06
CA VAL A 329 -3.61 -6.80 -1.37
C VAL A 329 -2.93 -5.49 -1.76
N HIS A 330 -3.35 -4.39 -1.13
CA HIS A 330 -2.74 -3.08 -1.34
C HIS A 330 -2.68 -2.28 -0.04
N LEU A 331 -1.53 -1.60 0.19
CA LEU A 331 -1.30 -0.83 1.41
C LEU A 331 -2.32 0.32 1.59
N SER A 332 -2.79 0.93 0.51
CA SER A 332 -3.81 1.97 0.61
C SER A 332 -5.17 1.48 1.14
N ILE A 333 -5.49 0.19 0.92
CA ILE A 333 -6.68 -0.43 1.50
C ILE A 333 -6.48 -0.63 3.01
N GLN A 334 -5.28 -1.05 3.43
CA GLN A 334 -4.92 -1.12 4.85
C GLN A 334 -5.04 0.26 5.51
N GLU A 335 -4.47 1.30 4.89
CA GLU A 335 -4.51 2.67 5.41
C GLU A 335 -5.95 3.22 5.48
N PHE A 336 -6.79 2.91 4.48
CA PHE A 336 -8.21 3.28 4.51
C PHE A 336 -8.98 2.57 5.64
N LEU A 337 -8.83 1.25 5.78
CA LEU A 337 -9.50 0.49 6.83
C LEU A 337 -9.01 0.90 8.22
N ALA A 338 -7.73 1.21 8.38
CA ALA A 338 -7.16 1.75 9.61
C ALA A 338 -7.78 3.12 9.96
N ALA A 339 -7.88 4.02 8.97
CA ALA A 339 -8.53 5.32 9.15
C ALA A 339 -10.01 5.18 9.51
N LEU A 340 -10.72 4.25 8.87
CA LEU A 340 -12.11 3.96 9.19
C LEU A 340 -12.27 3.46 10.63
N HIS A 341 -11.38 2.56 11.09
CA HIS A 341 -11.38 2.07 12.47
C HIS A 341 -11.14 3.18 13.47
N VAL A 342 -10.13 4.01 13.25
CA VAL A 342 -9.81 5.17 14.12
C VAL A 342 -10.98 6.14 14.19
N HIS A 343 -11.57 6.49 13.05
CA HIS A 343 -12.72 7.38 12.97
C HIS A 343 -13.95 6.82 13.69
N LEU A 344 -14.27 5.55 13.47
CA LEU A 344 -15.40 4.88 14.12
C LEU A 344 -15.20 4.74 15.63
N THR A 345 -14.02 4.38 16.07
CA THR A 345 -13.73 4.26 17.50
C THR A 345 -13.88 5.61 18.19
N PHE A 346 -13.31 6.66 17.60
CA PHE A 346 -13.44 8.00 18.17
C PHE A 346 -14.90 8.47 18.20
N THR A 347 -15.64 8.35 17.09
CA THR A 347 -17.03 8.81 17.01
C THR A 347 -17.99 8.03 17.91
N ASN A 348 -17.73 6.74 18.15
CA ASN A 348 -18.60 5.88 18.94
C ASN A 348 -18.29 5.89 20.44
N THR A 349 -17.02 5.99 20.79
CA THR A 349 -16.56 5.80 22.19
C THR A 349 -15.87 7.03 22.78
N GLY A 350 -15.51 8.04 21.97
CA GLY A 350 -14.69 9.17 22.37
C GLY A 350 -13.21 8.83 22.56
N VAL A 351 -12.81 7.58 22.33
CA VAL A 351 -11.42 7.13 22.50
C VAL A 351 -10.58 7.54 21.30
N ASN A 352 -9.54 8.32 21.55
CA ASN A 352 -8.57 8.71 20.53
C ASN A 352 -7.41 7.71 20.46
N LEU A 353 -7.46 6.78 19.51
CA LEU A 353 -6.42 5.77 19.30
C LEU A 353 -5.06 6.32 18.84
N LEU A 354 -5.00 7.60 18.45
CA LEU A 354 -3.76 8.26 18.00
C LEU A 354 -3.07 9.02 19.14
N SER A 355 -3.79 9.34 20.21
CA SER A 355 -3.18 9.86 21.44
C SER A 355 -2.56 8.70 22.20
N GLY A 356 -1.37 8.89 22.79
CA GLY A 356 -0.77 7.90 23.69
C GLY A 356 -1.46 7.78 25.06
N GLU A 357 -2.56 8.48 25.28
CA GLU A 357 -3.29 8.57 26.55
C GLU A 357 -4.71 7.99 26.39
N GLU A 358 -5.11 7.13 27.31
CA GLU A 358 -6.48 6.64 27.43
C GLU A 358 -7.39 7.74 28.01
N SER A 359 -7.88 8.63 27.16
CA SER A 359 -8.92 9.57 27.55
C SER A 359 -10.29 8.94 27.36
N VAL A 360 -10.84 8.39 28.44
CA VAL A 360 -12.19 7.84 28.47
C VAL A 360 -13.17 8.96 28.85
N SER A 361 -13.93 9.47 27.90
CA SER A 361 -15.10 10.31 28.19
C SER A 361 -16.37 9.47 28.08
N HIS A 362 -16.98 9.15 29.22
CA HIS A 362 -18.24 8.42 29.26
C HIS A 362 -19.43 9.34 28.94
N GLY A 363 -20.11 9.08 27.85
CA GLY A 363 -21.56 9.31 27.73
C GLY A 363 -22.06 10.74 27.47
N SER A 364 -21.23 11.72 27.14
CA SER A 364 -21.65 13.06 26.71
C SER A 364 -21.39 13.32 25.24
N LYS A 365 -22.21 14.15 24.62
CA LYS A 365 -22.02 14.64 23.25
C LYS A 365 -20.61 15.20 23.13
N MET A 366 -19.81 14.73 22.16
CA MET A 366 -18.44 15.17 21.99
C MET A 366 -18.39 16.66 21.69
N SER A 367 -17.48 17.38 22.34
CA SER A 367 -17.29 18.81 22.11
C SER A 367 -16.46 19.08 20.86
N GLU A 368 -16.58 20.28 20.32
CA GLU A 368 -15.76 20.74 19.18
C GLU A 368 -14.26 20.66 19.51
N GLU A 369 -13.87 20.98 20.75
CA GLU A 369 -12.48 20.87 21.24
C GLU A 369 -11.94 19.44 21.20
N GLN A 370 -12.78 18.43 21.45
CA GLN A 370 -12.38 17.02 21.36
C GLN A 370 -12.10 16.59 19.92
N PHE A 371 -12.90 17.05 18.97
CA PHE A 371 -12.65 16.81 17.53
C PHE A 371 -11.38 17.55 17.08
N GLU A 372 -11.17 18.80 17.50
CA GLU A 372 -9.97 19.56 17.22
C GLU A 372 -8.72 18.81 17.69
N HIS A 373 -8.71 18.39 18.96
CA HIS A 373 -7.61 17.64 19.55
C HIS A 373 -7.37 16.29 18.84
N PHE A 374 -8.44 15.61 18.42
CA PHE A 374 -8.33 14.35 17.66
C PHE A 374 -7.60 14.56 16.32
N TYR A 375 -7.98 15.57 15.53
CA TYR A 375 -7.33 15.84 14.26
C TYR A 375 -5.92 16.40 14.43
N GLN A 376 -5.66 17.20 15.47
CA GLN A 376 -4.32 17.65 15.81
C GLN A 376 -3.38 16.46 16.05
N ASN A 377 -3.80 15.50 16.88
CA ASN A 377 -3.04 14.28 17.13
C ASN A 377 -2.80 13.45 15.85
N ALA A 378 -3.78 13.41 14.96
CA ALA A 378 -3.62 12.72 13.67
C ALA A 378 -2.54 13.38 12.79
N VAL A 379 -2.53 14.72 12.73
CA VAL A 379 -1.53 15.49 11.99
C VAL A 379 -0.14 15.30 12.62
N ASP A 380 -0.03 15.42 13.93
CA ASP A 380 1.24 15.28 14.64
C ASP A 380 1.82 13.87 14.45
N LYS A 381 0.97 12.84 14.54
CA LYS A 381 1.37 11.45 14.34
C LYS A 381 1.85 11.20 12.90
N ALA A 382 1.15 11.73 11.91
CA ALA A 382 1.53 11.61 10.51
C ALA A 382 2.84 12.36 10.22
N SER A 383 3.00 13.58 10.75
CA SER A 383 4.20 14.40 10.58
C SER A 383 5.46 13.77 11.19
N GLN A 384 5.31 13.04 12.28
CA GLN A 384 6.39 12.33 12.97
C GLN A 384 6.66 10.94 12.38
N SER A 385 5.79 10.47 11.46
CA SER A 385 5.93 9.14 10.90
C SER A 385 7.14 9.06 9.96
N PRO A 386 8.02 8.06 10.12
CA PRO A 386 9.13 7.88 9.21
C PRO A 386 8.60 7.54 7.80
N ASN A 387 9.26 8.13 6.78
CA ASN A 387 8.98 7.84 5.38
C ASN A 387 7.53 8.14 4.91
N GLY A 388 6.77 8.95 5.65
CA GLY A 388 5.40 9.34 5.28
C GLY A 388 4.40 8.17 5.22
N HIS A 389 4.64 7.09 5.98
CA HIS A 389 3.78 5.89 5.92
C HIS A 389 2.39 6.10 6.52
N LEU A 390 2.13 7.21 7.21
CA LEU A 390 0.80 7.58 7.72
C LEU A 390 0.12 8.72 6.93
N ASP A 391 0.74 9.20 5.86
CA ASP A 391 0.19 10.31 5.06
C ASP A 391 -1.19 10.00 4.48
N LEU A 392 -1.35 8.81 3.94
CA LEU A 392 -2.60 8.40 3.31
C LEU A 392 -3.67 8.09 4.37
N LEU A 393 -3.29 7.55 5.53
CA LEU A 393 -4.19 7.41 6.68
C LEU A 393 -4.76 8.76 7.11
N LEU A 394 -3.91 9.80 7.23
CA LEU A 394 -4.35 11.15 7.56
C LEU A 394 -5.35 11.70 6.53
N ARG A 395 -5.07 11.52 5.24
CA ARG A 395 -5.99 11.93 4.16
C ARG A 395 -7.34 11.26 4.26
N PHE A 396 -7.36 9.96 4.52
CA PHE A 396 -8.61 9.22 4.70
C PHE A 396 -9.37 9.68 5.94
N LEU A 397 -8.69 9.94 7.07
CA LEU A 397 -9.32 10.48 8.28
C LEU A 397 -10.00 11.82 8.02
N LEU A 398 -9.30 12.74 7.35
CA LEU A 398 -9.86 14.03 6.96
C LEU A 398 -11.02 13.87 5.96
N GLY A 399 -10.91 12.93 5.02
CA GLY A 399 -12.00 12.61 4.10
C GLY A 399 -13.23 12.03 4.80
N LEU A 400 -13.05 11.15 5.79
CA LEU A 400 -14.13 10.56 6.57
C LEU A 400 -14.87 11.58 7.45
N SER A 401 -14.27 12.73 7.77
CA SER A 401 -14.93 13.82 8.49
C SER A 401 -15.96 14.56 7.64
N LEU A 402 -15.88 14.46 6.32
CA LEU A 402 -16.80 15.17 5.43
C LEU A 402 -18.22 14.59 5.50
N GLN A 403 -19.20 15.46 5.65
CA GLN A 403 -20.61 15.08 5.79
C GLN A 403 -21.14 14.25 4.61
N THR A 404 -20.64 14.53 3.39
CA THR A 404 -20.98 13.75 2.19
C THR A 404 -20.54 12.29 2.32
N ASN A 405 -19.33 12.03 2.83
CA ASN A 405 -18.79 10.70 3.03
C ASN A 405 -19.46 9.96 4.20
N GLN A 406 -19.83 10.69 5.26
CA GLN A 406 -20.59 10.13 6.38
C GLN A 406 -21.98 9.66 5.94
N LYS A 407 -22.65 10.39 5.03
CA LYS A 407 -23.93 9.95 4.45
C LYS A 407 -23.82 8.64 3.69
N LEU A 408 -22.74 8.41 2.96
CA LEU A 408 -22.48 7.14 2.26
C LEU A 408 -22.28 5.97 3.23
N LEU A 409 -21.69 6.25 4.39
CA LEU A 409 -21.51 5.28 5.46
C LEU A 409 -22.74 5.14 6.37
N GLN A 410 -23.80 5.93 6.17
CA GLN A 410 -24.95 6.01 7.09
C GLN A 410 -25.61 4.65 7.35
N GLY A 411 -25.74 3.81 6.34
CA GLY A 411 -26.25 2.44 6.52
C GLY A 411 -25.32 1.56 7.37
N PHE A 412 -24.02 1.75 7.25
CA PHE A 412 -23.02 1.09 8.09
C PHE A 412 -23.01 1.66 9.52
N LEU A 413 -23.20 2.97 9.66
CA LEU A 413 -23.22 3.71 10.92
C LEU A 413 -24.56 3.64 11.65
N ALA A 414 -25.67 3.41 10.96
CA ALA A 414 -27.05 3.58 11.48
C ALA A 414 -27.43 2.76 12.71
N ALA A 415 -26.62 1.78 13.11
CA ALA A 415 -26.79 1.10 14.40
C ALA A 415 -26.11 1.83 15.57
N LEU A 416 -25.27 2.84 15.30
CA LEU A 416 -24.38 3.48 16.27
C LEU A 416 -24.59 5.01 16.41
N VAL A 417 -25.25 5.67 15.44
CA VAL A 417 -25.24 7.14 15.32
C VAL A 417 -26.64 7.76 15.40
N ASN A 418 -27.53 7.28 16.26
CA ASN A 418 -28.68 8.12 16.66
C ASN A 418 -28.25 9.36 17.49
N ILE A 419 -26.96 9.55 17.76
CA ILE A 419 -26.46 10.58 18.68
C ILE A 419 -25.82 11.78 17.94
N VAL A 420 -25.23 11.62 16.77
CA VAL A 420 -24.45 12.70 16.11
C VAL A 420 -25.21 13.44 15.00
N LEU A 421 -26.22 12.82 14.37
CA LEU A 421 -26.93 13.43 13.24
C LEU A 421 -28.06 14.40 13.63
N SER A 422 -28.26 14.71 14.92
CA SER A 422 -29.31 15.64 15.38
C SER A 422 -28.88 17.11 15.46
N SER A 423 -27.67 17.47 15.07
CA SER A 423 -27.23 18.86 15.00
C SER A 423 -27.22 19.34 13.55
N GLU A 424 -28.27 20.06 13.16
CA GLU A 424 -28.38 20.80 11.89
C GLU A 424 -27.37 21.95 11.76
N ASP A 425 -26.50 22.17 12.74
CA ASP A 425 -25.60 23.34 12.87
C ASP A 425 -24.16 23.13 12.34
N TYR A 426 -23.83 21.96 11.81
CA TYR A 426 -22.52 21.81 11.16
C TYR A 426 -22.59 22.28 9.70
N GLN A 427 -22.76 23.59 9.54
CA GLN A 427 -22.59 24.27 8.26
C GLN A 427 -21.12 24.64 8.04
N GLU A 428 -20.64 24.18 6.86
CA GLU A 428 -19.71 24.87 5.99
C GLU A 428 -18.35 25.30 6.56
N HIS A 429 -17.33 24.72 5.99
CA HIS A 429 -15.92 25.09 6.03
C HIS A 429 -15.11 24.52 7.20
N PHE A 430 -14.63 23.31 6.98
CA PHE A 430 -13.45 22.83 7.67
C PHE A 430 -12.25 23.65 7.21
N ASP A 431 -11.97 24.76 7.93
CA ASP A 431 -10.81 25.62 7.66
C ASP A 431 -9.60 25.05 8.40
N LEU A 432 -8.82 24.23 7.71
CA LEU A 432 -7.57 23.67 8.22
C LEU A 432 -6.64 24.72 8.84
N ARG A 433 -6.72 25.99 8.41
CA ARG A 433 -5.89 27.10 8.94
C ARG A 433 -6.17 27.42 10.40
N LYS A 434 -7.36 27.05 10.93
CA LYS A 434 -7.72 27.22 12.35
C LYS A 434 -7.04 26.21 13.27
N TYR A 435 -6.53 25.12 12.73
CA TYR A 435 -6.04 23.96 13.51
C TYR A 435 -4.52 23.92 13.67
N PHE A 436 -3.78 24.95 13.25
CA PHE A 436 -2.33 24.99 13.30
C PHE A 436 -1.79 25.99 14.31
N VAL A 437 -1.26 25.49 15.42
CA VAL A 437 -0.62 26.26 16.48
C VAL A 437 0.91 26.39 16.28
N SER A 438 1.56 25.54 15.45
CA SER A 438 3.01 25.61 15.20
C SER A 438 3.37 25.82 13.75
N GLU A 439 4.43 26.64 13.51
CA GLU A 439 4.99 26.83 12.16
C GLU A 439 5.51 25.55 11.51
N GLU A 440 5.96 24.57 12.31
CA GLU A 440 6.45 23.28 11.82
C GLU A 440 5.32 22.41 11.30
N ALA A 441 4.18 22.36 12.02
CA ALA A 441 2.98 21.65 11.56
C ALA A 441 2.41 22.30 10.29
N GLN A 442 2.45 23.64 10.19
CA GLN A 442 2.07 24.38 8.97
C GLN A 442 2.99 24.04 7.80
N ARG A 443 4.31 23.98 8.00
CA ARG A 443 5.26 23.61 6.94
C ARG A 443 5.09 22.17 6.50
N GLY A 444 4.90 21.23 7.42
CA GLY A 444 4.61 19.83 7.12
C GLY A 444 3.33 19.67 6.29
N LEU A 445 2.27 20.39 6.66
CA LEU A 445 1.01 20.34 5.90
C LEU A 445 1.08 21.05 4.55
N ILE A 446 1.77 22.20 4.47
CA ILE A 446 2.00 22.87 3.19
C ILE A 446 2.79 21.97 2.26
N GLN A 447 3.76 21.21 2.76
CA GLN A 447 4.51 20.24 1.99
C GLN A 447 3.66 19.00 1.61
N LEU A 448 2.78 18.56 2.51
CA LEU A 448 1.74 17.55 2.24
C LEU A 448 0.71 18.05 1.21
N ILE A 449 0.28 19.30 1.30
CA ILE A 449 -0.70 19.92 0.38
C ILE A 449 -0.05 20.28 -0.97
N VAL A 450 1.19 20.75 -0.99
CA VAL A 450 1.91 21.13 -2.23
C VAL A 450 2.32 19.90 -3.04
N ASN A 451 2.59 18.78 -2.37
CA ASN A 451 2.78 17.48 -3.03
C ASN A 451 1.44 16.74 -3.33
N LEU A 452 0.30 17.35 -2.97
CA LEU A 452 -1.02 16.94 -3.42
C LEU A 452 -1.29 17.54 -4.81
N PRO A 453 -1.77 16.76 -5.77
CA PRO A 453 -2.53 17.37 -6.87
C PRO A 453 -3.72 18.06 -6.21
N ILE A 454 -3.69 19.39 -6.30
CA ILE A 454 -4.65 20.32 -5.68
C ILE A 454 -6.07 19.89 -6.06
N VAL A 455 -6.82 19.45 -5.06
CA VAL A 455 -8.28 19.40 -5.14
C VAL A 455 -8.76 20.66 -4.39
N VAL A 456 -9.01 21.72 -5.14
CA VAL A 456 -9.88 22.82 -4.76
C VAL A 456 -11.26 22.49 -5.28
#